data_110960a259b6c74c8e24025b7cab26fa
#
_entry.id   110960a259b6c74c8e24025b7cab26fa
#
_cell.length_a   1.000
_cell.length_b   1.000
_cell.length_c   1.000
_cell.angle_alpha   90.00
_cell.angle_beta   90.00
_cell.angle_gamma   90.00
#
_symmetry.space_group_name_H-M   'P 1'
#
loop_
_entity.id
_entity.type
_entity.pdbx_description
1 polymer ?
#
loop_
_entity_poly.entity_id
_entity_poly.type
_entity_poly.pdbx_seq_one_letter_code
_entity_poly.pdbx_strand_id
1 'polypeptide(L)'
;MLGLYNLSKEEEKIVKKVFKTVCKLHGIRQNAISADISIVDINQIHKLNMETRQVDKPTDVLSYPALENIIFPFDKKNYADILSPEDKTLYIGEIIICHEIMEEQATEYGHSVTRELAFLTTHGFLHLLGYDHIEEDMRKVMRAKEDEILQIAKFFRD
;
A
#
# COMPACT_ATOMS: atom_id res chain seq x y z
N MET A 1 10.20 -1.75 -7.72
CA MET A 1 10.82 -2.91 -7.02
C MET A 1 10.29 -3.01 -5.60
N LEU A 2 9.88 -4.20 -5.20
CA LEU A 2 9.27 -4.40 -3.90
C LEU A 2 10.14 -5.26 -2.99
N GLY A 3 10.32 -4.82 -1.73
CA GLY A 3 10.79 -5.66 -0.64
C GLY A 3 9.58 -6.31 0.00
N LEU A 4 9.51 -7.63 0.01
CA LEU A 4 8.38 -8.38 0.54
C LEU A 4 8.83 -9.26 1.71
N TYR A 5 8.18 -9.09 2.87
CA TYR A 5 8.58 -9.74 4.11
C TYR A 5 7.41 -10.48 4.75
N ASN A 6 7.59 -11.77 5.00
CA ASN A 6 6.58 -12.65 5.61
C ASN A 6 5.30 -12.84 4.78
N LEU A 7 5.43 -12.79 3.46
CA LEU A 7 4.33 -13.08 2.55
C LEU A 7 4.48 -14.50 1.97
N SER A 8 3.37 -15.20 1.81
CA SER A 8 3.33 -16.42 1.03
C SER A 8 3.49 -16.10 -0.47
N LYS A 9 3.77 -17.10 -1.29
CA LYS A 9 3.90 -16.91 -2.74
C LYS A 9 2.61 -16.37 -3.36
N GLU A 10 1.45 -16.81 -2.87
CA GLU A 10 0.17 -16.30 -3.35
C GLU A 10 -0.04 -14.85 -2.95
N GLU A 11 0.29 -14.50 -1.72
CA GLU A 11 0.23 -13.12 -1.24
C GLU A 11 1.16 -12.20 -2.03
N GLU A 12 2.37 -12.67 -2.33
CA GLU A 12 3.31 -11.91 -3.17
C GLU A 12 2.71 -11.61 -4.56
N LYS A 13 2.05 -12.58 -5.18
CA LYS A 13 1.41 -12.41 -6.49
C LYS A 13 0.33 -11.33 -6.44
N ILE A 14 -0.48 -11.33 -5.38
CA ILE A 14 -1.54 -10.34 -5.18
C ILE A 14 -0.94 -8.93 -5.05
N VAL A 15 0.04 -8.78 -4.18
CA VAL A 15 0.72 -7.50 -3.94
C VAL A 15 1.39 -6.98 -5.21
N LYS A 16 2.09 -7.82 -5.94
CA LYS A 16 2.75 -7.45 -7.19
C LYS A 16 1.76 -7.00 -8.25
N LYS A 17 0.61 -7.65 -8.33
CA LYS A 17 -0.45 -7.29 -9.28
C LYS A 17 -1.06 -5.93 -8.96
N VAL A 18 -1.30 -5.65 -7.68
CA VAL A 18 -1.76 -4.34 -7.23
C VAL A 18 -0.72 -3.28 -7.54
N PHE A 19 0.53 -3.52 -7.20
CA PHE A 19 1.64 -2.60 -7.46
C PHE A 19 1.76 -2.23 -8.93
N LYS A 20 1.70 -3.23 -9.80
CA LYS A 20 1.73 -3.04 -11.26
C LYS A 20 0.59 -2.14 -11.73
N THR A 21 -0.60 -2.37 -11.21
CA THR A 21 -1.80 -1.59 -11.58
C THR A 21 -1.70 -0.16 -11.08
N VAL A 22 -1.26 0.04 -9.83
CA VAL A 22 -1.05 1.37 -9.24
C VAL A 22 -0.03 2.16 -10.06
N CYS A 23 1.09 1.56 -10.40
CA CYS A 23 2.12 2.20 -11.22
C CYS A 23 1.58 2.59 -12.59
N LYS A 24 0.90 1.68 -13.26
CA LYS A 24 0.35 1.93 -14.59
C LYS A 24 -0.64 3.10 -14.61
N LEU A 25 -1.54 3.16 -13.63
CA LEU A 25 -2.52 4.23 -13.53
C LEU A 25 -1.90 5.60 -13.23
N HIS A 26 -0.74 5.62 -12.59
CA HIS A 26 -0.08 6.87 -12.21
C HIS A 26 1.06 7.26 -13.14
N GLY A 27 1.23 6.56 -14.26
CA GLY A 27 2.29 6.86 -15.22
C GLY A 27 3.68 6.62 -14.68
N ILE A 28 3.83 5.64 -13.77
CA ILE A 28 5.10 5.30 -13.13
C ILE A 28 5.58 3.95 -13.66
N ARG A 29 6.83 3.87 -14.08
CA ARG A 29 7.43 2.57 -14.42
C ARG A 29 7.72 1.81 -13.13
N GLN A 30 7.43 0.51 -13.09
CA GLN A 30 7.64 -0.30 -11.89
C GLN A 30 9.08 -0.29 -11.39
N ASN A 31 10.04 -0.15 -12.28
CA ASN A 31 11.47 -0.10 -11.93
C ASN A 31 11.95 1.31 -11.53
N ALA A 32 11.06 2.29 -11.49
CA ALA A 32 11.40 3.66 -11.09
C ALA A 32 11.25 3.89 -9.59
N ILE A 33 10.40 3.11 -8.93
CA ILE A 33 10.13 3.25 -7.49
C ILE A 33 10.33 1.94 -6.76
N SER A 34 10.54 2.05 -5.44
CA SER A 34 10.62 0.91 -4.54
C SER A 34 9.80 1.16 -3.28
N ALA A 35 9.33 0.09 -2.66
CA ALA A 35 8.59 0.13 -1.42
C ALA A 35 8.76 -1.21 -0.70
N ASP A 36 8.54 -1.20 0.61
CA ASP A 36 8.56 -2.41 1.43
C ASP A 36 7.15 -2.75 1.91
N ILE A 37 6.78 -4.03 1.81
CA ILE A 37 5.51 -4.53 2.31
C ILE A 37 5.78 -5.73 3.21
N SER A 38 5.20 -5.73 4.40
CA SER A 38 5.29 -6.85 5.33
C SER A 38 3.93 -7.22 5.88
N ILE A 39 3.76 -8.52 6.20
CA ILE A 39 2.61 -9.01 6.93
C ILE A 39 3.11 -9.42 8.31
N VAL A 40 2.46 -8.91 9.34
CA VAL A 40 2.85 -9.10 10.74
C VAL A 40 1.67 -9.62 11.55
N ASP A 41 1.95 -10.09 12.78
CA ASP A 41 0.89 -10.50 13.69
C ASP A 41 0.28 -9.31 14.44
N ILE A 42 -0.83 -9.57 15.12
CA ILE A 42 -1.61 -8.53 15.82
C ILE A 42 -0.80 -7.84 16.92
N ASN A 43 0.08 -8.57 17.60
CA ASN A 43 0.91 -7.99 18.67
C ASN A 43 1.97 -7.05 18.11
N GLN A 44 2.57 -7.41 17.00
CA GLN A 44 3.57 -6.59 16.31
C GLN A 44 2.96 -5.27 15.81
N ILE A 45 1.80 -5.33 15.16
CA ILE A 45 1.18 -4.11 14.63
C ILE A 45 0.63 -3.22 15.75
N HIS A 46 0.14 -3.81 16.84
CA HIS A 46 -0.27 -3.06 18.04
C HIS A 46 0.90 -2.24 18.58
N LYS A 47 2.06 -2.88 18.74
CA LYS A 47 3.27 -2.23 19.23
C LYS A 47 3.70 -1.10 18.31
N LEU A 48 3.72 -1.34 17.00
CA LEU A 48 4.09 -0.32 16.01
C LEU A 48 3.11 0.85 16.02
N ASN A 49 1.82 0.59 16.14
CA ASN A 49 0.81 1.64 16.20
C ASN A 49 0.99 2.52 17.45
N MET A 50 1.29 1.89 18.59
CA MET A 50 1.58 2.62 19.82
C MET A 50 2.85 3.46 19.71
N GLU A 51 3.94 2.86 19.20
CA GLU A 51 5.25 3.54 19.11
C GLU A 51 5.27 4.66 18.08
N THR A 52 4.61 4.49 16.93
CA THR A 52 4.72 5.44 15.82
C THR A 52 3.55 6.42 15.72
N ARG A 53 2.39 6.08 16.24
CA ARG A 53 1.17 6.90 16.14
C ARG A 53 0.52 7.21 17.49
N GLN A 54 1.07 6.70 18.58
CA GLN A 54 0.55 6.87 19.94
C GLN A 54 -0.90 6.35 20.07
N VAL A 55 -1.23 5.29 19.32
CA VAL A 55 -2.52 4.63 19.38
C VAL A 55 -2.34 3.24 20.00
N ASP A 56 -2.86 3.05 21.20
CA ASP A 56 -2.69 1.81 21.98
C ASP A 56 -3.73 0.77 21.59
N LYS A 57 -3.69 0.36 20.32
CA LYS A 57 -4.54 -0.73 19.79
C LYS A 57 -3.97 -1.23 18.46
N PRO A 58 -4.31 -2.47 18.07
CA PRO A 58 -3.94 -2.96 16.74
C PRO A 58 -4.78 -2.29 15.66
N THR A 59 -4.33 -2.40 14.42
CA THR A 59 -5.04 -1.90 13.25
C THR A 59 -4.83 -2.87 12.08
N ASP A 60 -5.55 -2.68 11.00
CA ASP A 60 -5.44 -3.54 9.81
C ASP A 60 -4.18 -3.27 8.99
N VAL A 61 -3.85 -2.00 8.79
CA VAL A 61 -2.72 -1.59 7.96
C VAL A 61 -2.11 -0.30 8.50
N LEU A 62 -0.79 -0.21 8.43
CA LEU A 62 -0.02 1.00 8.69
C LEU A 62 0.77 1.34 7.43
N SER A 63 0.72 2.60 7.03
CA SER A 63 1.46 3.12 5.87
C SER A 63 2.38 4.23 6.32
N TYR A 64 3.65 4.13 5.94
CA TYR A 64 4.68 5.12 6.29
C TYR A 64 5.28 5.70 5.01
N PRO A 65 4.69 6.80 4.47
CA PRO A 65 5.26 7.47 3.30
C PRO A 65 6.68 7.97 3.61
N ALA A 66 7.61 7.71 2.69
CA ALA A 66 8.98 8.21 2.81
C ALA A 66 9.10 9.67 2.36
N LEU A 67 8.14 10.15 1.59
CA LEU A 67 8.13 11.50 1.02
C LEU A 67 6.85 12.22 1.39
N GLU A 68 6.92 13.52 1.64
CA GLU A 68 5.74 14.33 1.95
C GLU A 68 4.82 14.48 0.74
N ASN A 69 5.42 14.69 -0.45
CA ASN A 69 4.67 14.87 -1.68
C ASN A 69 5.39 14.26 -2.86
N ILE A 70 4.63 13.54 -3.67
CA ILE A 70 5.09 13.10 -5.00
C ILE A 70 4.37 13.96 -6.03
N ILE A 71 5.13 14.57 -6.93
CA ILE A 71 4.59 15.46 -7.95
C ILE A 71 4.20 14.64 -9.17
N PHE A 72 2.99 14.87 -9.67
CA PHE A 72 2.50 14.27 -10.90
C PHE A 72 2.35 15.33 -11.99
N PRO A 73 2.66 15.06 -13.26
CA PRO A 73 3.14 13.76 -13.78
C PRO A 73 4.48 13.35 -13.16
N PHE A 74 4.64 12.05 -12.91
CA PHE A 74 5.83 11.53 -12.25
C PHE A 74 7.05 11.61 -13.18
N ASP A 75 8.12 12.21 -12.69
CA ASP A 75 9.42 12.24 -13.37
C ASP A 75 10.53 11.96 -12.35
N LYS A 76 11.20 10.84 -12.53
CA LYS A 76 12.29 10.39 -11.67
C LYS A 76 13.40 11.44 -11.53
N LYS A 77 13.61 12.27 -12.56
CA LYS A 77 14.63 13.33 -12.56
C LYS A 77 14.41 14.37 -11.46
N ASN A 78 13.16 14.56 -11.02
CA ASN A 78 12.86 15.48 -9.93
C ASN A 78 13.37 14.99 -8.58
N TYR A 79 13.81 13.74 -8.49
CA TYR A 79 14.25 13.10 -7.26
C TYR A 79 15.70 12.59 -7.35
N ALA A 80 16.48 13.11 -8.29
CA ALA A 80 17.84 12.62 -8.58
C ALA A 80 18.75 12.52 -7.34
N ASP A 81 18.60 13.46 -6.40
CA ASP A 81 19.44 13.53 -5.20
C ASP A 81 19.13 12.46 -4.16
N ILE A 82 17.95 11.83 -4.23
CA ILE A 82 17.50 10.90 -3.22
C ILE A 82 17.20 9.49 -3.75
N LEU A 83 17.59 9.21 -4.99
CA LEU A 83 17.46 7.87 -5.55
C LEU A 83 18.42 6.90 -4.86
N SER A 84 17.98 5.64 -4.71
CA SER A 84 18.86 4.58 -4.20
C SER A 84 20.10 4.48 -5.07
N PRO A 85 21.31 4.49 -4.47
CA PRO A 85 22.55 4.40 -5.26
C PRO A 85 22.71 3.05 -5.95
N GLU A 86 22.09 1.99 -5.44
CA GLU A 86 22.21 0.64 -5.97
C GLU A 86 21.38 0.43 -7.24
N ASP A 87 20.11 0.72 -7.19
CA ASP A 87 19.17 0.41 -8.28
C ASP A 87 18.53 1.64 -8.93
N LYS A 88 18.87 2.82 -8.45
CA LYS A 88 18.36 4.10 -8.95
C LYS A 88 16.83 4.22 -8.85
N THR A 89 16.23 3.57 -7.85
CA THR A 89 14.80 3.71 -7.58
C THR A 89 14.55 4.81 -6.54
N LEU A 90 13.35 5.40 -6.61
CA LEU A 90 12.85 6.28 -5.57
C LEU A 90 12.10 5.44 -4.52
N TYR A 91 12.62 5.41 -3.30
CA TYR A 91 11.93 4.70 -2.21
C TYR A 91 10.74 5.53 -1.73
N ILE A 92 9.53 4.97 -1.82
CA ILE A 92 8.30 5.69 -1.50
C ILE A 92 7.72 5.37 -0.12
N GLY A 93 8.21 4.33 0.53
CA GLY A 93 7.81 4.02 1.90
C GLY A 93 7.50 2.57 2.17
N GLU A 94 6.82 2.35 3.28
CA GLU A 94 6.55 1.02 3.83
C GLU A 94 5.07 0.83 4.15
N ILE A 95 4.57 -0.39 3.88
CA ILE A 95 3.22 -0.81 4.22
C ILE A 95 3.32 -2.04 5.11
N ILE A 96 2.63 -2.01 6.26
CA ILE A 96 2.59 -3.12 7.22
C ILE A 96 1.14 -3.54 7.41
N ILE A 97 0.85 -4.82 7.15
CA ILE A 97 -0.50 -5.38 7.19
C ILE A 97 -0.61 -6.41 8.31
N CYS A 98 -1.70 -6.35 9.07
CA CYS A 98 -1.98 -7.30 10.12
C CYS A 98 -2.72 -8.51 9.56
N HIS A 99 -2.12 -9.70 9.71
CA HIS A 99 -2.68 -10.95 9.20
C HIS A 99 -4.06 -11.26 9.80
N GLU A 100 -4.18 -11.23 11.12
CA GLU A 100 -5.41 -11.62 11.82
C GLU A 100 -6.57 -10.67 11.52
N ILE A 101 -6.31 -9.35 11.54
CA ILE A 101 -7.36 -8.35 11.25
C ILE A 101 -7.77 -8.41 9.79
N MET A 102 -6.84 -8.68 8.88
CA MET A 102 -7.16 -8.89 7.47
C MET A 102 -8.15 -10.05 7.29
N GLU A 103 -7.92 -11.17 7.96
CA GLU A 103 -8.82 -12.33 7.90
C GLU A 103 -10.19 -12.02 8.52
N GLU A 104 -10.21 -11.36 9.67
CA GLU A 104 -11.45 -10.95 10.35
C GLU A 104 -12.28 -10.02 9.46
N GLN A 105 -11.65 -9.02 8.86
CA GLN A 105 -12.34 -8.07 7.99
C GLN A 105 -12.88 -8.73 6.72
N ALA A 106 -12.14 -9.67 6.14
CA ALA A 106 -12.62 -10.42 4.98
C ALA A 106 -13.93 -11.15 5.33
N THR A 107 -13.98 -11.81 6.48
CA THR A 107 -15.18 -12.48 6.97
C THR A 107 -16.31 -11.49 7.24
N GLU A 108 -16.03 -10.41 7.96
CA GLU A 108 -17.00 -9.39 8.32
C GLU A 108 -17.63 -8.72 7.10
N TYR A 109 -16.82 -8.40 6.09
CA TYR A 109 -17.28 -7.73 4.88
C TYR A 109 -17.83 -8.68 3.81
N GLY A 110 -17.78 -9.99 4.06
CA GLY A 110 -18.33 -10.99 3.16
C GLY A 110 -17.58 -11.16 1.86
N HIS A 111 -16.24 -11.01 1.87
CA HIS A 111 -15.43 -11.25 0.69
C HIS A 111 -14.18 -12.09 1.02
N SER A 112 -13.42 -12.48 -0.01
CA SER A 112 -12.26 -13.33 0.16
C SER A 112 -11.10 -12.60 0.86
N VAL A 113 -10.20 -13.37 1.49
CA VAL A 113 -8.96 -12.83 2.04
C VAL A 113 -8.09 -12.22 0.93
N THR A 114 -8.10 -12.82 -0.26
CA THR A 114 -7.43 -12.26 -1.43
C THR A 114 -7.90 -10.85 -1.75
N ARG A 115 -9.21 -10.63 -1.75
CA ARG A 115 -9.82 -9.31 -1.97
C ARG A 115 -9.40 -8.33 -0.88
N GLU A 116 -9.41 -8.76 0.39
CA GLU A 116 -9.02 -7.90 1.51
C GLU A 116 -7.55 -7.50 1.43
N LEU A 117 -6.67 -8.46 1.14
CA LEU A 117 -5.24 -8.15 0.95
C LEU A 117 -5.04 -7.17 -0.20
N ALA A 118 -5.72 -7.37 -1.32
CA ALA A 118 -5.66 -6.45 -2.45
C ALA A 118 -6.14 -5.05 -2.07
N PHE A 119 -7.21 -4.94 -1.29
CA PHE A 119 -7.73 -3.66 -0.80
C PHE A 119 -6.74 -2.95 0.12
N LEU A 120 -6.22 -3.65 1.13
CA LEU A 120 -5.28 -3.07 2.09
C LEU A 120 -3.97 -2.63 1.41
N THR A 121 -3.49 -3.43 0.46
CA THR A 121 -2.31 -3.10 -0.34
C THR A 121 -2.55 -1.86 -1.19
N THR A 122 -3.69 -1.79 -1.87
CA THR A 122 -4.08 -0.62 -2.68
C THR A 122 -4.15 0.63 -1.83
N HIS A 123 -4.85 0.55 -0.69
CA HIS A 123 -4.99 1.66 0.26
C HIS A 123 -3.62 2.15 0.73
N GLY A 124 -2.74 1.24 1.10
CA GLY A 124 -1.38 1.56 1.53
C GLY A 124 -0.57 2.25 0.43
N PHE A 125 -0.57 1.72 -0.78
CA PHE A 125 0.16 2.34 -1.90
C PHE A 125 -0.35 3.74 -2.22
N LEU A 126 -1.67 3.95 -2.18
CA LEU A 126 -2.22 5.28 -2.43
C LEU A 126 -1.75 6.29 -1.37
N HIS A 127 -1.68 5.88 -0.11
CA HIS A 127 -1.09 6.73 0.93
C HIS A 127 0.39 7.04 0.65
N LEU A 128 1.17 6.06 0.20
CA LEU A 128 2.58 6.29 -0.14
C LEU A 128 2.73 7.28 -1.30
N LEU A 129 1.74 7.34 -2.20
CA LEU A 129 1.73 8.29 -3.32
C LEU A 129 1.14 9.66 -2.95
N GLY A 130 0.68 9.85 -1.72
CA GLY A 130 0.19 11.13 -1.26
C GLY A 130 -1.32 11.28 -1.13
N TYR A 131 -2.10 10.24 -1.46
CA TYR A 131 -3.55 10.28 -1.23
C TYR A 131 -3.84 10.26 0.26
N ASP A 132 -4.89 10.96 0.66
CA ASP A 132 -5.29 11.05 2.06
C ASP A 132 -6.82 10.90 2.16
N HIS A 133 -7.30 10.60 3.38
CA HIS A 133 -8.73 10.45 3.66
C HIS A 133 -9.20 11.29 4.84
N ILE A 134 -8.44 12.31 5.22
CA ILE A 134 -8.76 13.18 6.36
C ILE A 134 -9.97 14.06 6.01
N GLU A 135 -9.95 14.73 4.86
CA GLU A 135 -11.05 15.55 4.38
C GLU A 135 -11.99 14.73 3.50
N GLU A 136 -13.28 15.07 3.49
CA GLU A 136 -14.29 14.32 2.77
C GLU A 136 -14.03 14.25 1.26
N ASP A 137 -13.65 15.36 0.65
CA ASP A 137 -13.35 15.40 -0.79
C ASP A 137 -12.15 14.53 -1.13
N MET A 138 -11.11 14.56 -0.32
CA MET A 138 -9.92 13.72 -0.47
C MET A 138 -10.26 12.24 -0.28
N ARG A 139 -11.14 11.93 0.68
CA ARG A 139 -11.64 10.58 0.93
C ARG A 139 -12.37 10.01 -0.29
N LYS A 140 -13.21 10.82 -0.92
CA LYS A 140 -13.95 10.42 -2.13
C LYS A 140 -13.02 10.12 -3.28
N VAL A 141 -12.01 10.97 -3.51
CA VAL A 141 -10.99 10.78 -4.54
C VAL A 141 -10.22 9.49 -4.31
N MET A 142 -9.78 9.26 -3.08
CA MET A 142 -9.04 8.05 -2.72
C MET A 142 -9.89 6.79 -2.91
N ARG A 143 -11.15 6.81 -2.46
CA ARG A 143 -12.08 5.68 -2.63
C ARG A 143 -12.33 5.36 -4.10
N ALA A 144 -12.54 6.39 -4.93
CA ALA A 144 -12.73 6.19 -6.36
C ALA A 144 -11.49 5.56 -7.00
N LYS A 145 -10.31 5.96 -6.56
CA LYS A 145 -9.06 5.40 -7.06
C LYS A 145 -8.85 3.96 -6.57
N GLU A 146 -9.21 3.66 -5.33
CA GLU A 146 -9.19 2.30 -4.81
C GLU A 146 -10.07 1.37 -5.65
N ASP A 147 -11.31 1.79 -5.92
CA ASP A 147 -12.26 1.02 -6.72
C ASP A 147 -11.74 0.79 -8.14
N GLU A 148 -11.20 1.82 -8.77
CA GLU A 148 -10.62 1.75 -10.12
C GLU A 148 -9.47 0.72 -10.18
N ILE A 149 -8.55 0.78 -9.22
CA ILE A 149 -7.41 -0.13 -9.15
C ILE A 149 -7.88 -1.57 -8.99
N LEU A 150 -8.81 -1.82 -8.07
CA LEU A 150 -9.31 -3.17 -7.81
C LEU A 150 -10.10 -3.73 -9.00
N GLN A 151 -10.82 -2.88 -9.73
CA GLN A 151 -11.52 -3.28 -10.96
C GLN A 151 -10.52 -3.67 -12.06
N ILE A 152 -9.54 -2.85 -12.32
CA ILE A 152 -8.53 -3.13 -13.34
C ILE A 152 -7.71 -4.37 -13.00
N ALA A 153 -7.34 -4.53 -11.74
CA ALA A 153 -6.60 -5.70 -11.26
C ALA A 153 -7.47 -6.95 -11.10
N LYS A 154 -8.79 -6.83 -11.32
CA LYS A 154 -9.78 -7.92 -11.25
C LYS A 154 -9.93 -8.55 -9.87
N PHE A 155 -9.87 -7.74 -8.83
CA PHE A 155 -10.20 -8.16 -7.47
C PHE A 155 -11.62 -7.69 -7.14
N PHE A 156 -12.61 -8.45 -7.60
CA PHE A 156 -14.02 -8.10 -7.45
C PHE A 156 -14.57 -8.57 -6.10
N ARG A 157 -15.61 -7.88 -5.64
CA ARG A 157 -16.44 -8.39 -4.54
C ARG A 157 -17.25 -9.58 -5.02
N ASP A 158 -17.35 -10.57 -4.17
CA ASP A 158 -18.15 -11.77 -4.41
C ASP A 158 -19.65 -11.48 -4.26
#